data_3fa80268963e11c5db0f145cf824976b
#
_entry.id   3fa80268963e11c5db0f145cf824976b
#
_cell.length_a   1.000
_cell.length_b   1.000
_cell.length_c   1.000
_cell.angle_alpha   90.00
_cell.angle_beta   90.00
_cell.angle_gamma   90.00
#
_symmetry.space_group_name_H-M   'P 1'
#
loop_
_entity.id
_entity.type
_entity.pdbx_description
1 polymer ?
#
loop_
_entity_poly.entity_id
_entity_poly.type
_entity_poly.pdbx_seq_one_letter_code
_entity_poly.pdbx_strand_id
1 'polypeptide(L)'
;DAGAKKVRLAGGSTLQYDRLVVSPGIDLRWDAIEGYDEAASATMPHAWKAGEQTTILRRQLEAMPDGGVVIIAPPGNPFRCPPGPYERASLIAHYLKKHKPRSKILIYDAKPKFSKQPLFEQGWETLYPGMIEWISESEGGAIDAVDVKAMTVNPTFGDPQKGDVINVIPPQKAGMIAEVAGLTDDNGWCPVDQRTFESKAQADIHVIGDASIAT
;
A
#
# COMPACT_ATOMS: atom_id res chain seq x y z
N ASP A 1 27.86 -0.48 -5.40
CA ASP A 1 28.96 -1.15 -4.68
C ASP A 1 29.37 -0.28 -3.48
N ALA A 2 28.83 -0.65 -2.31
CA ALA A 2 29.06 0.07 -1.05
C ALA A 2 30.52 0.00 -0.62
N GLY A 3 31.16 -1.17 -0.73
CA GLY A 3 32.55 -1.37 -0.30
C GLY A 3 33.57 -0.56 -1.12
N ALA A 4 33.31 -0.37 -2.42
CA ALA A 4 34.15 0.45 -3.29
C ALA A 4 33.71 1.93 -3.32
N LYS A 5 32.66 2.31 -2.61
CA LYS A 5 32.03 3.64 -2.62
C LYS A 5 31.71 4.13 -4.04
N LYS A 6 31.06 3.29 -4.83
CA LYS A 6 30.74 3.56 -6.25
C LYS A 6 29.27 3.33 -6.54
N VAL A 7 28.69 4.25 -7.28
CA VAL A 7 27.36 4.12 -7.90
C VAL A 7 27.53 3.93 -9.40
N ARG A 8 26.99 2.82 -9.93
CA ARG A 8 26.95 2.57 -11.37
C ARG A 8 25.60 3.03 -11.93
N LEU A 9 25.64 3.87 -12.92
CA LEU A 9 24.46 4.37 -13.62
C LEU A 9 24.02 3.41 -14.73
N ALA A 10 22.76 3.47 -15.14
CA ALA A 10 22.20 2.64 -16.21
C ALA A 10 22.97 2.78 -17.54
N GLY A 11 23.51 3.97 -17.82
CA GLY A 11 24.36 4.22 -18.98
C GLY A 11 25.80 3.67 -18.90
N GLY A 12 26.13 2.92 -17.84
CA GLY A 12 27.44 2.27 -17.66
C GLY A 12 28.49 3.13 -16.97
N SER A 13 28.29 4.42 -16.81
CA SER A 13 29.23 5.29 -16.08
C SER A 13 29.17 5.03 -14.57
N THR A 14 30.27 5.37 -13.90
CA THR A 14 30.43 5.14 -12.45
C THR A 14 30.74 6.47 -11.77
N LEU A 15 30.07 6.71 -10.64
CA LEU A 15 30.31 7.85 -9.77
C LEU A 15 30.98 7.35 -8.47
N GLN A 16 32.07 8.00 -8.08
CA GLN A 16 32.71 7.82 -6.79
C GLN A 16 32.07 8.75 -5.77
N TYR A 17 31.89 8.30 -4.51
CA TYR A 17 31.36 9.14 -3.45
C TYR A 17 32.15 9.01 -2.17
N ASP A 18 32.15 10.06 -1.35
CA ASP A 18 32.60 10.03 0.04
C ASP A 18 31.44 9.73 0.98
N ARG A 19 30.30 10.33 0.69
CA ARG A 19 29.00 10.12 1.34
C ARG A 19 27.93 9.93 0.30
N LEU A 20 27.00 8.99 0.56
CA LEU A 20 25.86 8.71 -0.32
C LEU A 20 24.56 8.92 0.42
N VAL A 21 23.63 9.64 -0.16
CA VAL A 21 22.24 9.72 0.31
C VAL A 21 21.36 8.93 -0.64
N VAL A 22 20.58 7.99 -0.09
CA VAL A 22 19.69 7.11 -0.86
C VAL A 22 18.25 7.34 -0.39
N SER A 23 17.35 7.62 -1.31
CA SER A 23 15.92 7.79 -1.05
C SER A 23 15.11 6.92 -2.02
N PRO A 24 15.10 5.59 -1.85
CA PRO A 24 14.54 4.67 -2.84
C PRO A 24 13.02 4.50 -2.74
N GLY A 25 12.40 5.07 -1.71
CA GLY A 25 10.98 4.86 -1.45
C GLY A 25 10.65 3.41 -1.08
N ILE A 26 9.46 2.96 -1.47
CA ILE A 26 8.97 1.61 -1.20
C ILE A 26 8.84 0.78 -2.48
N ASP A 27 8.89 -0.53 -2.31
CA ASP A 27 8.40 -1.52 -3.26
C ASP A 27 7.30 -2.39 -2.62
N LEU A 28 6.54 -3.07 -3.47
CA LEU A 28 5.45 -3.93 -3.08
C LEU A 28 5.92 -5.39 -3.02
N ARG A 29 5.40 -6.14 -2.04
CA ARG A 29 5.60 -7.58 -1.94
C ARG A 29 4.53 -8.28 -2.75
N TRP A 30 4.81 -8.52 -4.02
CA TRP A 30 3.87 -9.11 -4.97
C TRP A 30 3.48 -10.56 -4.65
N ASP A 31 4.32 -11.25 -3.89
CA ASP A 31 4.16 -12.64 -3.47
C ASP A 31 3.40 -12.82 -2.14
N ALA A 32 2.93 -11.72 -1.54
CA ALA A 32 2.34 -11.75 -0.21
C ALA A 32 0.85 -12.12 -0.17
N ILE A 33 0.16 -12.05 -1.30
CA ILE A 33 -1.28 -12.35 -1.42
C ILE A 33 -1.43 -13.31 -2.60
N GLU A 34 -1.99 -14.49 -2.37
CA GLU A 34 -2.17 -15.49 -3.43
C GLU A 34 -3.05 -14.93 -4.57
N GLY A 35 -2.63 -15.14 -5.81
CA GLY A 35 -3.32 -14.64 -7.00
C GLY A 35 -3.12 -13.14 -7.29
N TYR A 36 -2.34 -12.42 -6.47
CA TYR A 36 -2.05 -11.00 -6.68
C TYR A 36 -0.60 -10.78 -7.07
N ASP A 37 -0.38 -10.34 -8.29
CA ASP A 37 0.92 -9.98 -8.85
C ASP A 37 0.84 -8.62 -9.58
N GLU A 38 1.93 -8.22 -10.22
CA GLU A 38 1.96 -6.97 -10.99
C GLU A 38 0.92 -6.96 -12.13
N ALA A 39 0.68 -8.11 -12.79
CA ALA A 39 -0.32 -8.22 -13.83
C ALA A 39 -1.76 -8.12 -13.26
N ALA A 40 -2.03 -8.74 -12.12
CA ALA A 40 -3.29 -8.63 -11.40
C ALA A 40 -3.62 -7.19 -11.02
N SER A 41 -2.60 -6.36 -10.74
CA SER A 41 -2.78 -4.95 -10.39
C SER A 41 -3.36 -4.09 -11.52
N ALA A 42 -3.33 -4.57 -12.76
CA ALA A 42 -4.01 -3.89 -13.87
C ALA A 42 -5.55 -4.01 -13.76
N THR A 43 -6.05 -5.02 -13.05
CA THR A 43 -7.49 -5.26 -12.82
C THR A 43 -7.91 -4.87 -11.40
N MET A 44 -7.09 -5.20 -10.40
CA MET A 44 -7.29 -4.84 -9.00
C MET A 44 -6.18 -3.87 -8.57
N PRO A 45 -6.27 -2.57 -8.91
CA PRO A 45 -5.17 -1.64 -8.74
C PRO A 45 -4.80 -1.42 -7.28
N HIS A 46 -3.50 -1.41 -6.98
CA HIS A 46 -3.02 -0.97 -5.67
C HIS A 46 -3.12 0.55 -5.50
N ALA A 47 -2.92 1.31 -6.57
CA ALA A 47 -2.93 2.77 -6.58
C ALA A 47 -2.10 3.40 -5.41
N TRP A 48 -1.02 2.72 -4.99
CA TRP A 48 -0.18 3.13 -3.86
C TRP A 48 1.12 3.80 -4.32
N LYS A 49 1.59 3.46 -5.50
CA LYS A 49 2.62 4.22 -6.22
C LYS A 49 1.94 5.17 -7.20
N ALA A 50 2.47 6.38 -7.32
CA ALA A 50 1.97 7.38 -8.27
C ALA A 50 2.11 6.87 -9.72
N GLY A 51 1.18 7.30 -10.59
CA GLY A 51 1.19 6.95 -12.01
C GLY A 51 -0.09 6.26 -12.46
N GLU A 52 0.02 5.32 -13.40
CA GLU A 52 -1.12 4.70 -14.08
C GLU A 52 -2.12 4.02 -13.14
N GLN A 53 -1.67 3.43 -12.05
CA GLN A 53 -2.49 2.74 -11.06
C GLN A 53 -3.60 3.63 -10.49
N THR A 54 -3.32 4.90 -10.24
CA THR A 54 -4.32 5.85 -9.74
C THR A 54 -5.36 6.17 -10.81
N THR A 55 -4.97 6.21 -12.06
CA THR A 55 -5.85 6.44 -13.21
C THR A 55 -6.74 5.22 -13.48
N ILE A 56 -6.21 3.99 -13.31
CA ILE A 56 -6.99 2.76 -13.41
C ILE A 56 -8.10 2.76 -12.36
N LEU A 57 -7.76 2.97 -11.09
CA LEU A 57 -8.73 3.02 -10.00
C LEU A 57 -9.83 4.07 -10.27
N ARG A 58 -9.45 5.26 -10.69
CA ARG A 58 -10.41 6.32 -11.03
C ARG A 58 -11.36 5.90 -12.14
N ARG A 59 -10.84 5.37 -13.25
CA ARG A 59 -11.66 4.91 -14.39
C ARG A 59 -12.63 3.81 -13.98
N GLN A 60 -12.22 2.89 -13.12
CA GLN A 60 -13.09 1.83 -12.61
C GLN A 60 -14.23 2.40 -11.74
N LEU A 61 -13.92 3.34 -10.84
CA LEU A 61 -14.94 4.03 -10.04
C LEU A 61 -15.94 4.80 -10.90
N GLU A 62 -15.47 5.44 -11.96
CA GLU A 62 -16.35 6.15 -12.93
C GLU A 62 -17.23 5.18 -13.72
N ALA A 63 -16.72 4.02 -14.11
CA ALA A 63 -17.44 3.00 -14.90
C ALA A 63 -18.38 2.13 -14.05
N MET A 64 -18.12 1.96 -12.75
CA MET A 64 -18.93 1.13 -11.86
C MET A 64 -20.40 1.59 -11.85
N PRO A 65 -21.42 0.69 -11.87
CA PRO A 65 -22.81 1.08 -11.76
C PRO A 65 -23.14 1.68 -10.37
N ASP A 66 -24.21 2.49 -10.29
CA ASP A 66 -24.75 2.89 -8.98
C ASP A 66 -25.36 1.69 -8.26
N GLY A 67 -24.96 1.48 -7.00
CA GLY A 67 -25.23 0.28 -6.23
C GLY A 67 -24.07 -0.73 -6.24
N GLY A 68 -22.97 -0.43 -6.94
CA GLY A 68 -21.77 -1.26 -6.96
C GLY A 68 -21.00 -1.23 -5.62
N VAL A 69 -20.15 -2.25 -5.44
CA VAL A 69 -19.33 -2.44 -4.23
C VAL A 69 -17.86 -2.15 -4.54
N VAL A 70 -17.28 -1.23 -3.77
CA VAL A 70 -15.84 -0.97 -3.75
C VAL A 70 -15.21 -1.71 -2.58
N ILE A 71 -14.17 -2.49 -2.83
CA ILE A 71 -13.37 -3.12 -1.77
C ILE A 71 -12.02 -2.41 -1.70
N ILE A 72 -11.59 -2.08 -0.48
CA ILE A 72 -10.23 -1.60 -0.19
C ILE A 72 -9.63 -2.61 0.77
N ALA A 73 -8.47 -3.17 0.41
CA ALA A 73 -7.74 -4.13 1.22
C ALA A 73 -6.36 -3.55 1.60
N PRO A 74 -6.26 -2.84 2.75
CA PRO A 74 -4.99 -2.35 3.26
C PRO A 74 -4.17 -3.48 3.88
N PRO A 75 -2.82 -3.38 3.83
CA PRO A 75 -1.94 -4.39 4.41
C PRO A 75 -1.86 -4.28 5.93
N GLY A 76 -1.32 -5.34 6.56
CA GLY A 76 -0.83 -5.27 7.93
C GLY A 76 0.38 -4.33 8.08
N ASN A 77 0.71 -4.01 9.34
CA ASN A 77 1.90 -3.21 9.64
C ASN A 77 3.21 -4.02 9.46
N PRO A 78 4.32 -3.39 9.10
CA PRO A 78 4.49 -1.96 8.79
C PRO A 78 4.19 -1.63 7.31
N PHE A 79 3.55 -0.51 7.08
CA PHE A 79 3.38 0.06 5.74
C PHE A 79 3.45 1.59 5.80
N ARG A 80 3.66 2.24 4.66
CA ARG A 80 3.79 3.70 4.59
C ARG A 80 2.43 4.37 4.41
N CYS A 81 2.31 5.59 4.95
CA CYS A 81 1.07 6.36 4.99
C CYS A 81 -0.08 5.63 5.71
N PRO A 82 0.03 5.34 7.02
CA PRO A 82 -0.97 4.57 7.75
C PRO A 82 -2.43 5.08 7.66
N PRO A 83 -2.74 6.39 7.55
CA PRO A 83 -4.11 6.86 7.34
C PRO A 83 -4.59 6.75 5.89
N GLY A 84 -3.69 6.56 4.91
CA GLY A 84 -3.97 6.64 3.48
C GLY A 84 -5.14 5.79 2.95
N PRO A 85 -5.31 4.52 3.35
CA PRO A 85 -6.45 3.71 2.92
C PRO A 85 -7.79 4.29 3.33
N TYR A 86 -7.88 4.87 4.53
CA TYR A 86 -9.11 5.43 5.11
C TYR A 86 -9.41 6.83 4.57
N GLU A 87 -8.37 7.62 4.26
CA GLU A 87 -8.49 8.86 3.48
C GLU A 87 -9.03 8.56 2.08
N ARG A 88 -8.50 7.51 1.44
CA ARG A 88 -9.00 7.05 0.13
C ARG A 88 -10.46 6.63 0.20
N ALA A 89 -10.85 5.85 1.22
CA ALA A 89 -12.24 5.48 1.44
C ALA A 89 -13.13 6.72 1.57
N SER A 90 -12.70 7.73 2.31
CA SER A 90 -13.43 9.00 2.48
C SER A 90 -13.57 9.77 1.17
N LEU A 91 -12.51 9.82 0.35
CA LEU A 91 -12.54 10.49 -0.96
C LEU A 91 -13.46 9.74 -1.95
N ILE A 92 -13.41 8.41 -1.96
CA ILE A 92 -14.29 7.57 -2.77
C ILE A 92 -15.74 7.75 -2.31
N ALA A 93 -16.01 7.72 -1.00
CA ALA A 93 -17.35 7.96 -0.46
C ALA A 93 -17.91 9.34 -0.85
N HIS A 94 -17.05 10.37 -0.84
CA HIS A 94 -17.45 11.69 -1.32
C HIS A 94 -17.89 11.69 -2.79
N TYR A 95 -17.16 10.98 -3.64
CA TYR A 95 -17.52 10.79 -5.05
C TYR A 95 -18.83 9.99 -5.18
N LEU A 96 -18.92 8.84 -4.49
CA LEU A 96 -20.08 7.95 -4.56
C LEU A 96 -21.36 8.64 -4.07
N LYS A 97 -21.29 9.38 -2.96
CA LYS A 97 -22.44 10.15 -2.44
C LYS A 97 -23.06 11.08 -3.50
N LYS A 98 -22.24 11.66 -4.38
CA LYS A 98 -22.69 12.57 -5.44
C LYS A 98 -23.18 11.86 -6.70
N HIS A 99 -22.53 10.78 -7.07
CA HIS A 99 -22.70 10.16 -8.39
C HIS A 99 -23.31 8.77 -8.37
N LYS A 100 -23.16 8.03 -7.25
CA LYS A 100 -23.57 6.63 -7.10
C LYS A 100 -24.00 6.35 -5.65
N PRO A 101 -25.09 7.01 -5.18
CA PRO A 101 -25.43 7.04 -3.74
C PRO A 101 -25.89 5.71 -3.14
N ARG A 102 -26.19 4.69 -3.96
CA ARG A 102 -26.56 3.35 -3.50
C ARG A 102 -25.36 2.42 -3.33
N SER A 103 -24.16 2.87 -3.74
CA SER A 103 -22.93 2.08 -3.66
C SER A 103 -22.38 2.03 -2.25
N LYS A 104 -21.54 1.01 -2.00
CA LYS A 104 -20.89 0.78 -0.70
C LYS A 104 -19.38 0.64 -0.85
N ILE A 105 -18.67 0.88 0.25
CA ILE A 105 -17.24 0.65 0.40
C ILE A 105 -17.05 -0.32 1.55
N LEU A 106 -16.36 -1.43 1.28
CA LEU A 106 -15.94 -2.41 2.28
C LEU A 106 -14.42 -2.29 2.45
N ILE A 107 -13.96 -2.10 3.69
CA ILE A 107 -12.53 -2.06 4.00
C ILE A 107 -12.18 -3.37 4.70
N TYR A 108 -11.51 -4.27 3.98
CA TYR A 108 -11.01 -5.54 4.50
C TYR A 108 -9.61 -5.34 5.08
N ASP A 109 -9.54 -5.14 6.38
CA ASP A 109 -8.34 -4.64 7.05
C ASP A 109 -7.60 -5.74 7.82
N ALA A 110 -6.35 -6.01 7.44
CA ALA A 110 -5.47 -6.97 8.10
C ALA A 110 -4.96 -6.48 9.49
N LYS A 111 -5.70 -5.59 10.15
CA LYS A 111 -5.33 -5.00 11.44
C LYS A 111 -6.51 -4.97 12.41
N PRO A 112 -6.26 -5.12 13.73
CA PRO A 112 -7.31 -5.01 14.76
C PRO A 112 -7.77 -3.56 14.99
N LYS A 113 -7.01 -2.58 14.52
CA LYS A 113 -7.31 -1.13 14.57
C LYS A 113 -6.46 -0.38 13.56
N PHE A 114 -6.86 0.85 13.25
CA PHE A 114 -6.13 1.68 12.31
C PHE A 114 -5.85 3.09 12.82
N SER A 115 -4.95 3.78 12.11
CA SER A 115 -4.50 5.13 12.46
C SER A 115 -5.66 6.14 12.42
N LYS A 116 -5.87 6.88 13.53
CA LYS A 116 -6.91 7.92 13.66
C LYS A 116 -8.34 7.37 13.53
N GLN A 117 -8.56 6.09 13.80
CA GLN A 117 -9.84 5.40 13.63
C GLN A 117 -11.05 6.18 14.17
N PRO A 118 -11.08 6.67 15.42
CA PRO A 118 -12.26 7.36 15.94
C PRO A 118 -12.64 8.62 15.14
N LEU A 119 -11.65 9.32 14.57
CA LEU A 119 -11.92 10.51 13.76
C LEU A 119 -12.51 10.15 12.39
N PHE A 120 -12.01 9.08 11.77
CA PHE A 120 -12.56 8.59 10.50
C PHE A 120 -13.98 8.07 10.68
N GLU A 121 -14.23 7.22 11.68
CA GLU A 121 -15.55 6.66 11.97
C GLU A 121 -16.58 7.75 12.26
N GLN A 122 -16.26 8.72 13.11
CA GLN A 122 -17.12 9.88 13.36
C GLN A 122 -17.41 10.67 12.07
N GLY A 123 -16.39 10.88 11.23
CA GLY A 123 -16.54 11.55 9.94
C GLY A 123 -17.44 10.76 8.98
N TRP A 124 -17.27 9.44 8.91
CA TRP A 124 -18.06 8.56 8.04
C TRP A 124 -19.52 8.49 8.47
N GLU A 125 -19.79 8.34 9.76
CA GLU A 125 -21.16 8.35 10.30
C GLU A 125 -21.88 9.68 10.01
N THR A 126 -21.17 10.81 10.12
CA THR A 126 -21.74 12.14 9.88
C THR A 126 -21.94 12.43 8.40
N LEU A 127 -20.96 12.12 7.56
CA LEU A 127 -20.92 12.57 6.17
C LEU A 127 -21.41 11.50 5.17
N TYR A 128 -21.23 10.22 5.50
CA TYR A 128 -21.47 9.08 4.60
C TYR A 128 -22.18 7.92 5.34
N PRO A 129 -23.31 8.18 6.05
CA PRO A 129 -23.94 7.18 6.89
C PRO A 129 -24.31 5.91 6.11
N GLY A 130 -23.82 4.76 6.60
CA GLY A 130 -24.07 3.45 6.01
C GLY A 130 -23.37 3.15 4.67
N MET A 131 -22.48 4.03 4.21
CA MET A 131 -21.76 3.85 2.94
C MET A 131 -20.42 3.14 3.10
N ILE A 132 -19.74 3.30 4.24
CA ILE A 132 -18.43 2.69 4.53
C ILE A 132 -18.57 1.70 5.66
N GLU A 133 -18.08 0.49 5.45
CA GLU A 133 -18.01 -0.58 6.43
C GLU A 133 -16.54 -1.00 6.58
N TRP A 134 -16.06 -1.00 7.80
CA TRP A 134 -14.70 -1.47 8.12
C TRP A 134 -14.79 -2.83 8.80
N ILE A 135 -14.07 -3.80 8.27
CA ILE A 135 -14.01 -5.19 8.72
C ILE A 135 -12.60 -5.40 9.26
N SER A 136 -12.50 -5.62 10.57
CA SER A 136 -11.21 -5.81 11.25
C SER A 136 -10.61 -7.19 10.97
N GLU A 137 -9.33 -7.36 11.29
CA GLU A 137 -8.66 -8.66 11.26
C GLU A 137 -9.45 -9.74 12.02
N SER A 138 -10.00 -9.42 13.20
CA SER A 138 -10.77 -10.35 14.02
C SER A 138 -12.14 -10.72 13.42
N GLU A 139 -12.63 -9.96 12.45
CA GLU A 139 -13.89 -10.20 11.73
C GLU A 139 -13.66 -10.77 10.33
N GLY A 140 -12.43 -11.19 10.02
CA GLY A 140 -12.06 -11.72 8.71
C GLY A 140 -11.56 -10.66 7.73
N GLY A 141 -11.15 -9.49 8.20
CA GLY A 141 -10.67 -8.41 7.33
C GLY A 141 -9.29 -8.65 6.71
N ALA A 142 -8.50 -9.59 7.22
CA ALA A 142 -7.28 -10.00 6.53
C ALA A 142 -7.63 -10.82 5.28
N ILE A 143 -7.00 -10.52 4.14
CA ILE A 143 -7.18 -11.29 2.90
C ILE A 143 -5.94 -12.14 2.62
N ASP A 144 -6.14 -13.42 2.29
CA ASP A 144 -5.07 -14.36 1.94
C ASP A 144 -4.89 -14.49 0.44
N ALA A 145 -5.97 -14.35 -0.32
CA ALA A 145 -5.95 -14.52 -1.78
C ALA A 145 -6.92 -13.60 -2.50
N VAL A 146 -6.73 -13.47 -3.81
CA VAL A 146 -7.69 -12.82 -4.71
C VAL A 146 -7.94 -13.71 -5.93
N ASP A 147 -9.16 -13.64 -6.47
CA ASP A 147 -9.47 -14.14 -7.80
C ASP A 147 -9.81 -12.96 -8.72
N VAL A 148 -8.85 -12.63 -9.58
CA VAL A 148 -8.96 -11.50 -10.52
C VAL A 148 -10.07 -11.71 -11.55
N LYS A 149 -10.34 -12.95 -11.96
CA LYS A 149 -11.39 -13.26 -12.95
C LYS A 149 -12.78 -13.19 -12.35
N ALA A 150 -12.93 -13.70 -11.12
CA ALA A 150 -14.18 -13.65 -10.38
C ALA A 150 -14.46 -12.27 -9.77
N MET A 151 -13.45 -11.40 -9.69
CA MET A 151 -13.48 -10.13 -8.96
C MET A 151 -13.84 -10.35 -7.49
N THR A 152 -13.10 -11.24 -6.82
CA THR A 152 -13.29 -11.53 -5.38
C THR A 152 -12.00 -11.38 -4.59
N VAL A 153 -12.16 -11.01 -3.32
CA VAL A 153 -11.15 -11.17 -2.28
C VAL A 153 -11.54 -12.34 -1.40
N ASN A 154 -10.56 -13.13 -0.98
CA ASN A 154 -10.75 -14.28 -0.10
C ASN A 154 -10.19 -13.92 1.27
N PRO A 155 -11.05 -13.65 2.26
CA PRO A 155 -10.60 -13.38 3.62
C PRO A 155 -10.02 -14.64 4.26
N THR A 156 -9.17 -14.45 5.27
CA THR A 156 -8.55 -15.53 6.06
C THR A 156 -9.60 -16.49 6.64
N PHE A 157 -10.78 -15.98 6.96
CA PHE A 157 -11.95 -16.77 7.34
C PHE A 157 -13.23 -16.05 6.89
N GLY A 158 -14.23 -16.82 6.48
CA GLY A 158 -15.46 -16.33 5.88
C GLY A 158 -15.55 -16.67 4.40
N ASP A 159 -16.62 -16.23 3.77
CA ASP A 159 -16.87 -16.49 2.36
C ASP A 159 -16.14 -15.45 1.46
N PRO A 160 -15.77 -15.83 0.22
CA PRO A 160 -15.22 -14.90 -0.75
C PRO A 160 -16.15 -13.70 -0.98
N GLN A 161 -15.60 -12.49 -0.95
CA GLN A 161 -16.35 -11.26 -1.16
C GLN A 161 -16.11 -10.71 -2.57
N LYS A 162 -17.19 -10.53 -3.32
CA LYS A 162 -17.16 -9.92 -4.65
C LYS A 162 -17.18 -8.39 -4.56
N GLY A 163 -16.37 -7.73 -5.40
CA GLY A 163 -16.39 -6.27 -5.60
C GLY A 163 -16.49 -5.90 -7.08
N ASP A 164 -17.09 -4.76 -7.37
CA ASP A 164 -17.09 -4.17 -8.71
C ASP A 164 -15.80 -3.40 -8.97
N VAL A 165 -15.22 -2.84 -7.91
CA VAL A 165 -13.90 -2.20 -7.89
C VAL A 165 -13.14 -2.72 -6.69
N ILE A 166 -11.95 -3.25 -6.89
CA ILE A 166 -11.13 -3.81 -5.81
C ILE A 166 -9.76 -3.13 -5.80
N ASN A 167 -9.47 -2.39 -4.73
CA ASN A 167 -8.19 -1.77 -4.47
C ASN A 167 -7.41 -2.61 -3.46
N VAL A 168 -6.49 -3.44 -3.94
CA VAL A 168 -5.61 -4.25 -3.09
C VAL A 168 -4.30 -3.50 -2.88
N ILE A 169 -3.93 -3.24 -1.62
CA ILE A 169 -2.66 -2.62 -1.27
C ILE A 169 -1.77 -3.69 -0.66
N PRO A 170 -0.78 -4.23 -1.41
CA PRO A 170 0.08 -5.29 -0.89
C PRO A 170 0.97 -4.82 0.26
N PRO A 171 1.48 -5.73 1.09
CA PRO A 171 2.57 -5.44 2.01
C PRO A 171 3.77 -4.80 1.29
N GLN A 172 4.55 -4.03 2.04
CA GLN A 172 5.59 -3.18 1.48
C GLN A 172 6.97 -3.56 2.01
N LYS A 173 7.99 -3.13 1.28
CA LYS A 173 9.41 -3.17 1.66
C LYS A 173 10.11 -1.92 1.12
N ALA A 174 11.36 -1.71 1.51
CA ALA A 174 12.20 -0.67 0.89
C ALA A 174 12.37 -0.92 -0.60
N GLY A 175 12.54 0.15 -1.39
CA GLY A 175 12.77 0.04 -2.83
C GLY A 175 13.98 -0.84 -3.16
N MET A 176 13.91 -1.59 -4.24
CA MET A 176 14.85 -2.64 -4.65
C MET A 176 16.33 -2.23 -4.57
N ILE A 177 16.66 -0.98 -4.86
CA ILE A 177 18.06 -0.52 -4.80
C ILE A 177 18.63 -0.58 -3.37
N ALA A 178 17.81 -0.46 -2.34
CA ALA A 178 18.25 -0.61 -0.96
C ALA A 178 18.64 -2.07 -0.65
N GLU A 179 17.88 -3.03 -1.15
CA GLU A 179 18.18 -4.47 -1.02
C GLU A 179 19.49 -4.81 -1.77
N VAL A 180 19.60 -4.38 -3.04
CA VAL A 180 20.80 -4.57 -3.87
C VAL A 180 22.05 -3.96 -3.26
N ALA A 181 21.91 -2.85 -2.53
CA ALA A 181 23.01 -2.18 -1.84
C ALA A 181 23.33 -2.76 -0.45
N GLY A 182 22.58 -3.76 0.00
CA GLY A 182 22.77 -4.38 1.34
C GLY A 182 22.42 -3.43 2.49
N LEU A 183 21.39 -2.61 2.33
CA LEU A 183 20.96 -1.61 3.30
C LEU A 183 19.75 -2.07 4.14
N THR A 184 19.13 -3.21 3.76
CA THR A 184 17.91 -3.70 4.39
C THR A 184 18.20 -4.71 5.50
N ASP A 185 17.30 -4.78 6.47
CA ASP A 185 17.19 -5.87 7.43
C ASP A 185 16.38 -7.06 6.87
N ASP A 186 16.17 -8.09 7.68
CA ASP A 186 15.40 -9.29 7.34
C ASP A 186 13.92 -8.97 7.05
N ASN A 187 13.40 -7.84 7.53
CA ASN A 187 12.05 -7.37 7.26
C ASN A 187 11.95 -6.57 5.97
N GLY A 188 13.08 -6.34 5.29
CA GLY A 188 13.17 -5.63 4.03
C GLY A 188 13.11 -4.10 4.17
N TRP A 189 13.36 -3.54 5.35
CA TRP A 189 13.44 -2.10 5.60
C TRP A 189 14.87 -1.70 5.94
N CYS A 190 15.21 -0.40 5.82
CA CYS A 190 16.55 0.12 6.07
C CYS A 190 16.66 0.65 7.50
N PRO A 191 17.31 -0.08 8.44
CA PRO A 191 17.61 0.42 9.77
C PRO A 191 18.63 1.56 9.69
N VAL A 192 18.31 2.70 10.33
CA VAL A 192 19.16 3.88 10.34
C VAL A 192 19.34 4.44 11.75
N ASP A 193 20.42 5.19 11.96
CA ASP A 193 20.57 6.02 13.14
C ASP A 193 19.58 7.18 13.12
N GLN A 194 18.87 7.42 14.22
CA GLN A 194 17.80 8.44 14.31
C GLN A 194 18.28 9.89 14.14
N ARG A 195 19.56 10.16 14.35
CA ARG A 195 20.12 11.53 14.34
C ARG A 195 20.77 11.86 12.99
N THR A 196 21.40 10.87 12.38
CA THR A 196 22.20 11.05 11.17
C THR A 196 21.56 10.45 9.93
N PHE A 197 20.59 9.54 10.10
CA PHE A 197 20.04 8.67 9.06
C PHE A 197 21.07 7.79 8.36
N GLU A 198 22.28 7.64 8.96
CA GLU A 198 23.27 6.72 8.47
C GLU A 198 22.78 5.28 8.63
N SER A 199 22.98 4.48 7.59
CA SER A 199 22.60 3.06 7.59
C SER A 199 23.36 2.30 8.68
N LYS A 200 22.64 1.46 9.42
CA LYS A 200 23.28 0.53 10.39
C LYS A 200 24.00 -0.64 9.72
N ALA A 201 23.72 -0.87 8.42
CA ALA A 201 24.32 -1.95 7.64
C ALA A 201 25.58 -1.50 6.88
N GLN A 202 25.64 -0.24 6.41
CA GLN A 202 26.72 0.25 5.56
C GLN A 202 27.13 1.66 6.00
N ALA A 203 28.40 1.84 6.35
CA ALA A 203 28.96 3.14 6.69
C ALA A 203 28.96 4.11 5.50
N ASP A 204 28.90 5.39 5.79
CA ASP A 204 28.91 6.49 4.79
C ASP A 204 27.72 6.49 3.81
N ILE A 205 26.69 5.69 4.08
CA ILE A 205 25.43 5.69 3.33
C ILE A 205 24.29 6.11 4.25
N HIS A 206 23.57 7.16 3.87
CA HIS A 206 22.41 7.68 4.60
C HIS A 206 21.14 7.34 3.84
N VAL A 207 20.17 6.72 4.52
CA VAL A 207 18.88 6.37 3.91
C VAL A 207 17.79 7.26 4.49
N ILE A 208 17.09 7.97 3.62
CA ILE A 208 16.02 8.90 4.01
C ILE A 208 14.69 8.52 3.34
N GLY A 209 13.59 9.05 3.89
CA GLY A 209 12.24 8.81 3.36
C GLY A 209 11.69 7.43 3.71
N ASP A 210 10.74 6.97 2.92
CA ASP A 210 9.88 5.82 3.20
C ASP A 210 10.61 4.47 3.34
N ALA A 211 11.82 4.35 2.80
CA ALA A 211 12.62 3.12 2.95
C ALA A 211 13.20 2.93 4.35
N SER A 212 13.36 4.01 5.14
CA SER A 212 14.08 3.99 6.39
C SER A 212 13.21 3.61 7.59
N ILE A 213 13.80 2.87 8.55
CA ILE A 213 13.28 2.71 9.91
C ILE A 213 14.31 3.30 10.87
N ALA A 214 13.95 4.40 11.51
CA ALA A 214 14.73 5.01 12.56
C ALA A 214 14.47 4.26 13.88
N THR A 215 15.47 3.58 14.42
CA THR A 215 15.41 2.76 15.63
C THR A 215 16.44 3.19 16.65
#